data_8e843dc14ccf0ec188b9a80dde302d85
#
_entry.id   8e843dc14ccf0ec188b9a80dde302d85
#
_cell.length_a   1.000
_cell.length_b   1.000
_cell.length_c   1.000
_cell.angle_alpha   90.00
_cell.angle_beta   90.00
_cell.angle_gamma   90.00
#
_symmetry.space_group_name_H-M   'P 1'
#
loop_
_entity.id
_entity.type
_entity.pdbx_description
1 polymer ?
#
loop_
_entity_poly.entity_id
_entity_poly.type
_entity_poly.pdbx_seq_one_letter_code
_entity_poly.pdbx_strand_id
1 'polypeptide(L)'
;MGMKELRRRIRQVQRHLRALGKRSVMVVSSGSEQLRSRDTSFPFRQQSDFYYLTGSPTPGGTLILRSDSPQCELVVAKRSAHTITWEGPGPDLKRVAREIGATFTVSDNPKEHIKKQLQGISHLVHQNTPETLSTQIATALFQLPSSARGPLPMTLSHSDLVLEPLRLRKDAGEQRALRLAASVTEQSLVGALRALRPGVTESSLAHEIDLGFAAFGGTTAFPTIVGTG
;
A
#
# COMPACT_ATOMS: atom_id res chain seq x y z
N MET A 1 8.82 10.71 5.28
CA MET A 1 9.52 10.23 4.05
C MET A 1 9.64 11.39 3.09
N GLY A 2 10.81 11.66 2.48
CA GLY A 2 11.03 12.83 1.63
C GLY A 2 10.62 12.59 0.18
N MET A 3 10.14 13.62 -0.53
CA MET A 3 9.78 13.55 -1.97
C MET A 3 10.91 13.01 -2.85
N LYS A 4 12.16 13.37 -2.56
CA LYS A 4 13.33 12.90 -3.32
C LYS A 4 13.49 11.38 -3.23
N GLU A 5 13.22 10.79 -2.07
CA GLU A 5 13.30 9.35 -1.82
C GLU A 5 12.20 8.60 -2.57
N LEU A 6 10.96 9.09 -2.51
CA LEU A 6 9.84 8.50 -3.24
C LEU A 6 10.09 8.48 -4.77
N ARG A 7 10.49 9.60 -5.33
CA ARG A 7 10.83 9.69 -6.77
C ARG A 7 12.01 8.80 -7.15
N ARG A 8 12.99 8.61 -6.26
CA ARG A 8 14.08 7.68 -6.46
C ARG A 8 13.56 6.24 -6.56
N ARG A 9 12.67 5.82 -5.64
CA ARG A 9 12.05 4.49 -5.63
C ARG A 9 11.26 4.23 -6.91
N ILE A 10 10.44 5.19 -7.34
CA ILE A 10 9.72 5.11 -8.62
C ILE A 10 10.67 4.85 -9.78
N ARG A 11 11.77 5.63 -9.89
CA ARG A 11 12.77 5.44 -10.95
C ARG A 11 13.47 4.08 -10.87
N GLN A 12 13.71 3.57 -9.66
CA GLN A 12 14.30 2.24 -9.48
C GLN A 12 13.35 1.15 -9.95
N VAL A 13 12.07 1.22 -9.59
CA VAL A 13 11.04 0.29 -10.09
C VAL A 13 10.97 0.32 -11.61
N GLN A 14 10.91 1.51 -12.22
CA GLN A 14 10.88 1.63 -13.69
C GLN A 14 12.13 1.03 -14.36
N ARG A 15 13.30 1.11 -13.71
CA ARG A 15 14.52 0.45 -14.18
C ARG A 15 14.38 -1.06 -14.15
N HIS A 16 13.84 -1.64 -13.08
CA HIS A 16 13.58 -3.08 -13.01
C HIS A 16 12.55 -3.53 -14.03
N LEU A 17 11.48 -2.74 -14.24
CA LEU A 17 10.50 -3.04 -15.28
C LEU A 17 11.12 -3.08 -16.68
N ARG A 18 12.07 -2.18 -16.99
CA ARG A 18 12.80 -2.21 -18.27
C ARG A 18 13.64 -3.46 -18.42
N ALA A 19 14.23 -3.96 -17.32
CA ALA A 19 15.00 -5.21 -17.34
C ALA A 19 14.12 -6.44 -17.57
N LEU A 20 12.85 -6.41 -17.14
CA LEU A 20 11.87 -7.47 -17.41
C LEU A 20 11.39 -7.48 -18.87
N GLY A 21 11.50 -6.38 -19.59
CA GLY A 21 11.18 -6.29 -21.01
C GLY A 21 10.50 -4.98 -21.42
N LYS A 22 10.44 -4.77 -22.74
CA LYS A 22 9.68 -3.67 -23.33
C LYS A 22 8.19 -3.89 -23.05
N ARG A 23 7.45 -2.84 -22.71
CA ARG A 23 6.02 -2.88 -22.36
C ARG A 23 5.70 -3.70 -21.09
N SER A 24 6.60 -3.69 -20.11
CA SER A 24 6.29 -4.17 -18.77
C SER A 24 5.56 -3.09 -17.98
N VAL A 25 4.52 -3.49 -17.25
CA VAL A 25 3.70 -2.58 -16.44
C VAL A 25 3.57 -3.15 -15.05
N MET A 26 3.71 -2.30 -14.04
CA MET A 26 3.42 -2.64 -12.65
C MET A 26 2.20 -1.85 -12.19
N VAL A 27 1.24 -2.55 -11.61
CA VAL A 27 0.03 -1.98 -11.00
C VAL A 27 0.06 -2.25 -9.49
N VAL A 28 0.01 -1.16 -8.72
CA VAL A 28 0.06 -1.23 -7.25
C VAL A 28 -1.11 -0.43 -6.69
N SER A 29 -2.03 -1.11 -6.03
CA SER A 29 -3.22 -0.49 -5.44
C SER A 29 -3.03 -0.29 -3.94
N SER A 30 -3.65 0.76 -3.40
CA SER A 30 -3.84 0.92 -1.95
C SER A 30 -4.70 -0.22 -1.42
N GLY A 31 -4.66 -0.46 -0.11
CA GLY A 31 -5.68 -1.24 0.55
C GLY A 31 -7.06 -0.61 0.39
N SER A 32 -8.09 -1.38 0.65
CA SER A 32 -9.47 -0.91 0.75
C SER A 32 -9.94 -0.95 2.20
N GLU A 33 -10.83 -0.05 2.57
CA GLU A 33 -11.53 -0.14 3.85
C GLU A 33 -12.41 -1.39 3.87
N GLN A 34 -12.36 -2.12 4.96
CA GLN A 34 -13.17 -3.33 5.16
C GLN A 34 -14.28 -3.04 6.15
N LEU A 35 -15.52 -3.32 5.76
CA LEU A 35 -16.66 -3.18 6.63
C LEU A 35 -16.61 -4.20 7.77
N ARG A 36 -16.78 -3.71 8.99
CA ARG A 36 -16.95 -4.53 10.19
C ARG A 36 -18.43 -4.82 10.46
N SER A 37 -19.28 -3.82 10.20
CA SER A 37 -20.72 -3.89 10.32
C SER A 37 -21.35 -2.98 9.25
N ARG A 38 -22.68 -2.74 9.31
CA ARG A 38 -23.40 -1.96 8.28
C ARG A 38 -22.84 -0.56 8.03
N ASP A 39 -22.35 0.10 9.07
CA ASP A 39 -21.94 1.52 9.09
C ASP A 39 -20.55 1.76 9.72
N THR A 40 -19.86 0.69 10.10
CA THR A 40 -18.56 0.77 10.78
C THR A 40 -17.54 -0.05 10.02
N SER A 41 -16.37 0.52 9.75
CA SER A 41 -15.23 -0.15 9.15
C SER A 41 -14.21 -0.60 10.20
N PHE A 42 -13.43 -1.62 9.89
CA PHE A 42 -12.21 -1.92 10.62
C PHE A 42 -11.19 -0.77 10.45
N PRO A 43 -10.28 -0.58 11.42
CA PRO A 43 -9.17 0.36 11.24
C PRO A 43 -8.43 0.10 9.92
N PHE A 44 -8.32 1.13 9.10
CA PHE A 44 -7.67 1.01 7.80
C PHE A 44 -6.18 0.74 7.96
N ARG A 45 -5.66 -0.26 7.27
CA ARG A 45 -4.24 -0.52 7.12
C ARG A 45 -3.84 -0.44 5.66
N GLN A 46 -2.93 0.49 5.36
CA GLN A 46 -2.42 0.69 4.01
C GLN A 46 -1.64 -0.54 3.53
N GLN A 47 -1.81 -0.86 2.27
CA GLN A 47 -1.02 -1.86 1.59
C GLN A 47 0.47 -1.41 1.52
N SER A 48 1.38 -2.27 1.97
CA SER A 48 2.78 -1.90 2.21
C SER A 48 3.53 -1.45 0.96
N ASP A 49 3.27 -2.05 -0.20
CA ASP A 49 3.91 -1.68 -1.46
C ASP A 49 3.47 -0.30 -1.94
N PHE A 50 2.16 -0.04 -1.81
CA PHE A 50 1.62 1.28 -2.14
C PHE A 50 2.21 2.36 -1.22
N TYR A 51 2.25 2.09 0.08
CA TYR A 51 2.88 3.00 1.05
C TYR A 51 4.37 3.23 0.74
N TYR A 52 5.11 2.17 0.42
CA TYR A 52 6.53 2.25 0.07
C TYR A 52 6.80 3.19 -1.11
N LEU A 53 5.93 3.16 -2.11
CA LEU A 53 6.08 3.95 -3.34
C LEU A 53 5.50 5.35 -3.25
N THR A 54 4.46 5.56 -2.45
CA THR A 54 3.69 6.80 -2.42
C THR A 54 3.85 7.59 -1.12
N GLY A 55 4.20 6.93 -0.03
CA GLY A 55 4.17 7.51 1.31
C GLY A 55 2.76 7.82 1.83
N SER A 56 1.71 7.46 1.10
CA SER A 56 0.33 7.74 1.48
C SER A 56 -0.21 6.69 2.45
N PRO A 57 -0.64 7.05 3.65
CA PRO A 57 -1.27 6.13 4.59
C PRO A 57 -2.77 5.91 4.31
N THR A 58 -3.33 6.54 3.28
CA THR A 58 -4.77 6.63 3.05
C THR A 58 -5.24 5.76 1.88
N PRO A 59 -6.48 5.23 1.91
CA PRO A 59 -7.03 4.38 0.84
C PRO A 59 -7.29 5.14 -0.45
N GLY A 60 -7.64 4.42 -1.50
CA GLY A 60 -8.34 4.94 -2.68
C GLY A 60 -7.49 5.23 -3.91
N GLY A 61 -6.24 4.79 -3.96
CA GLY A 61 -5.37 5.00 -5.12
C GLY A 61 -4.86 3.72 -5.77
N THR A 62 -4.61 3.78 -7.07
CA THR A 62 -3.87 2.75 -7.82
C THR A 62 -2.78 3.43 -8.63
N LEU A 63 -1.54 3.02 -8.39
CA LEU A 63 -0.36 3.51 -9.06
C LEU A 63 0.00 2.58 -10.22
N ILE A 64 0.18 3.17 -11.42
CA ILE A 64 0.60 2.47 -12.63
C ILE A 64 1.99 2.95 -13.01
N LEU A 65 2.93 2.03 -13.12
CA LEU A 65 4.31 2.28 -13.55
C LEU A 65 4.59 1.49 -14.82
N ARG A 66 5.27 2.11 -15.79
CA ARG A 66 5.54 1.51 -17.10
C ARG A 66 7.04 1.52 -17.39
N SER A 67 7.49 0.48 -18.13
CA SER A 67 8.87 0.41 -18.60
C SER A 67 9.15 1.34 -19.79
N ASP A 68 8.13 1.64 -20.59
CA ASP A 68 8.19 2.45 -21.80
C ASP A 68 7.92 3.94 -21.56
N SER A 69 7.61 4.35 -20.35
CA SER A 69 7.38 5.74 -19.97
C SER A 69 8.13 6.11 -18.68
N PRO A 70 8.75 7.28 -18.61
CA PRO A 70 9.29 7.80 -17.36
C PRO A 70 8.20 8.31 -16.42
N GLN A 71 6.99 8.53 -16.92
CA GLN A 71 5.85 8.97 -16.13
C GLN A 71 5.13 7.77 -15.54
N CYS A 72 4.65 7.92 -14.30
CA CYS A 72 3.70 7.02 -13.66
C CYS A 72 2.36 7.73 -13.50
N GLU A 73 1.31 6.97 -13.30
CA GLU A 73 -0.06 7.48 -13.17
C GLU A 73 -0.65 7.02 -11.84
N LEU A 74 -1.24 7.95 -11.10
CA LEU A 74 -2.04 7.65 -9.91
C LEU A 74 -3.51 7.82 -10.25
N VAL A 75 -4.21 6.70 -10.35
CA VAL A 75 -5.63 6.62 -10.68
C VAL A 75 -6.44 6.54 -9.40
N VAL A 76 -7.49 7.35 -9.30
CA VAL A 76 -8.43 7.35 -8.18
C VAL A 76 -9.87 7.26 -8.69
N ALA A 77 -10.74 6.66 -7.89
CA ALA A 77 -12.17 6.69 -8.16
C ALA A 77 -12.74 8.09 -7.93
N LYS A 78 -13.66 8.51 -8.77
CA LYS A 78 -14.45 9.71 -8.54
C LYS A 78 -15.36 9.50 -7.32
N ARG A 79 -15.29 10.40 -6.36
CA ARG A 79 -16.16 10.35 -5.18
C ARG A 79 -17.53 10.92 -5.52
N SER A 80 -18.58 10.24 -5.09
CA SER A 80 -19.95 10.72 -5.24
C SER A 80 -20.21 11.91 -4.32
N ALA A 81 -21.22 12.74 -4.64
CA ALA A 81 -21.65 13.81 -3.74
C ALA A 81 -22.08 13.26 -2.37
N HIS A 82 -22.75 12.12 -2.34
CA HIS A 82 -23.14 11.44 -1.11
C HIS A 82 -21.92 11.07 -0.26
N THR A 83 -20.90 10.44 -0.86
CA THR A 83 -19.67 10.10 -0.16
C THR A 83 -18.95 11.33 0.41
N ILE A 84 -18.91 12.44 -0.36
CA ILE A 84 -18.29 13.68 0.10
C ILE A 84 -19.04 14.29 1.28
N THR A 85 -20.37 14.21 1.29
CA THR A 85 -21.19 14.72 2.38
C THR A 85 -20.96 13.98 3.70
N TRP A 86 -20.84 12.65 3.64
CA TRP A 86 -20.73 11.82 4.84
C TRP A 86 -19.29 11.60 5.33
N GLU A 87 -18.32 11.49 4.40
CA GLU A 87 -16.93 11.15 4.70
C GLU A 87 -15.96 12.31 4.46
N GLY A 88 -16.46 13.44 3.98
CA GLY A 88 -15.63 14.58 3.59
C GLY A 88 -14.96 14.40 2.20
N PRO A 89 -14.11 15.36 1.80
CA PRO A 89 -13.48 15.38 0.47
C PRO A 89 -12.51 14.20 0.21
N GLY A 90 -12.19 13.44 1.26
CA GLY A 90 -11.24 12.35 1.19
C GLY A 90 -9.78 12.81 1.22
N PRO A 91 -8.83 11.89 1.10
CA PRO A 91 -7.41 12.19 1.15
C PRO A 91 -6.93 12.99 -0.05
N ASP A 92 -5.97 13.90 0.14
CA ASP A 92 -5.37 14.67 -0.95
C ASP A 92 -4.36 13.83 -1.76
N LEU A 93 -4.89 12.87 -2.52
CA LEU A 93 -4.08 12.02 -3.42
C LEU A 93 -3.53 12.81 -4.61
N LYS A 94 -4.07 13.99 -4.93
CA LYS A 94 -3.50 14.89 -5.93
C LYS A 94 -2.15 15.45 -5.45
N ARG A 95 -2.03 15.76 -4.16
CA ARG A 95 -0.75 16.15 -3.55
C ARG A 95 0.24 14.99 -3.62
N VAL A 96 -0.19 13.78 -3.27
CA VAL A 96 0.65 12.58 -3.35
C VAL A 96 1.18 12.37 -4.76
N ALA A 97 0.33 12.49 -5.80
CA ALA A 97 0.75 12.37 -7.20
C ALA A 97 1.85 13.39 -7.54
N ARG A 98 1.71 14.65 -7.14
CA ARG A 98 2.74 15.70 -7.33
C ARG A 98 4.05 15.36 -6.62
N GLU A 99 3.98 14.85 -5.41
CA GLU A 99 5.16 14.49 -4.60
C GLU A 99 5.96 13.37 -5.26
N ILE A 100 5.31 12.35 -5.80
CA ILE A 100 5.97 11.23 -6.48
C ILE A 100 6.29 11.51 -7.95
N GLY A 101 5.75 12.58 -8.53
CA GLY A 101 5.91 12.92 -9.95
C GLY A 101 5.00 12.11 -10.87
N ALA A 102 3.83 11.70 -10.39
CA ALA A 102 2.82 10.98 -11.15
C ALA A 102 1.80 11.92 -11.79
N THR A 103 1.24 11.52 -12.93
CA THR A 103 -0.01 12.08 -13.44
C THR A 103 -1.15 11.68 -12.52
N PHE A 104 -2.05 12.62 -12.22
CA PHE A 104 -3.21 12.35 -11.38
C PHE A 104 -4.46 12.21 -12.23
N THR A 105 -5.12 11.06 -12.17
CA THR A 105 -6.31 10.74 -12.96
C THR A 105 -7.48 10.40 -12.05
N VAL A 106 -8.60 11.10 -12.22
CA VAL A 106 -9.88 10.76 -11.58
C VAL A 106 -10.75 10.01 -12.59
N SER A 107 -11.23 8.85 -12.25
CA SER A 107 -12.02 7.98 -13.14
C SER A 107 -13.35 7.57 -12.51
N ASP A 108 -14.42 7.60 -13.30
CA ASP A 108 -15.71 7.02 -12.88
C ASP A 108 -15.65 5.50 -12.81
N ASN A 109 -14.75 4.87 -13.56
CA ASN A 109 -14.51 3.42 -13.54
C ASN A 109 -13.00 3.12 -13.58
N PRO A 110 -12.29 3.17 -12.44
CA PRO A 110 -10.85 2.90 -12.38
C PRO A 110 -10.46 1.54 -12.96
N LYS A 111 -11.27 0.51 -12.75
CA LYS A 111 -11.00 -0.84 -13.25
C LYS A 111 -10.91 -0.88 -14.78
N GLU A 112 -11.85 -0.28 -15.46
CA GLU A 112 -11.83 -0.21 -16.93
C GLU A 112 -10.75 0.72 -17.46
N HIS A 113 -10.49 1.83 -16.76
CA HIS A 113 -9.37 2.71 -17.10
C HIS A 113 -8.04 1.95 -17.06
N ILE A 114 -7.78 1.21 -15.97
CA ILE A 114 -6.55 0.44 -15.81
C ILE A 114 -6.47 -0.69 -16.84
N LYS A 115 -7.55 -1.42 -17.11
CA LYS A 115 -7.58 -2.44 -18.16
C LYS A 115 -7.17 -1.90 -19.53
N LYS A 116 -7.62 -0.70 -19.90
CA LYS A 116 -7.19 -0.05 -21.16
C LYS A 116 -5.69 0.21 -21.18
N GLN A 117 -5.11 0.63 -20.05
CA GLN A 117 -3.66 0.84 -19.91
C GLN A 117 -2.84 -0.47 -20.03
N LEU A 118 -3.48 -1.62 -19.81
CA LEU A 118 -2.84 -2.93 -19.90
C LEU A 118 -2.94 -3.58 -21.29
N GLN A 119 -3.55 -2.90 -22.27
CA GLN A 119 -3.62 -3.43 -23.63
C GLN A 119 -2.24 -3.46 -24.29
N GLY A 120 -1.90 -4.62 -24.89
CA GLY A 120 -0.66 -4.81 -25.63
C GLY A 120 0.61 -4.84 -24.78
N ILE A 121 0.50 -4.96 -23.45
CA ILE A 121 1.67 -5.17 -22.59
C ILE A 121 2.19 -6.60 -22.72
N SER A 122 3.49 -6.79 -22.51
CA SER A 122 4.11 -8.11 -22.54
C SER A 122 4.23 -8.73 -21.15
N HIS A 123 4.35 -7.90 -20.11
CA HIS A 123 4.58 -8.36 -18.75
C HIS A 123 3.77 -7.49 -17.77
N LEU A 124 2.93 -8.14 -16.97
CA LEU A 124 2.19 -7.50 -15.88
C LEU A 124 2.80 -7.90 -14.53
N VAL A 125 3.19 -6.90 -13.76
CA VAL A 125 3.60 -7.05 -12.36
C VAL A 125 2.46 -6.54 -11.48
N HIS A 126 1.95 -7.37 -10.57
CA HIS A 126 0.85 -7.02 -9.68
C HIS A 126 1.12 -7.45 -8.24
N GLN A 127 0.35 -6.92 -7.30
CA GLN A 127 0.43 -7.32 -5.89
C GLN A 127 -0.17 -8.72 -5.69
N ASN A 128 0.39 -9.45 -4.72
CA ASN A 128 -0.14 -10.77 -4.32
C ASN A 128 -1.11 -10.65 -3.13
N THR A 129 -1.98 -9.67 -3.16
CA THR A 129 -3.00 -9.47 -2.11
C THR A 129 -4.37 -9.56 -2.77
N PRO A 130 -5.19 -10.58 -2.45
CA PRO A 130 -6.44 -10.87 -3.16
C PRO A 130 -7.41 -9.69 -3.24
N GLU A 131 -7.47 -8.87 -2.19
CA GLU A 131 -8.38 -7.74 -2.07
C GLU A 131 -7.95 -6.51 -2.87
N THR A 132 -6.74 -6.49 -3.43
CA THR A 132 -6.26 -5.33 -4.18
C THR A 132 -6.88 -5.27 -5.57
N LEU A 133 -7.13 -4.03 -6.04
CA LEU A 133 -7.62 -3.81 -7.40
C LEU A 133 -6.68 -4.38 -8.46
N SER A 134 -5.35 -4.33 -8.22
CA SER A 134 -4.35 -4.91 -9.11
C SER A 134 -4.52 -6.42 -9.30
N THR A 135 -4.74 -7.15 -8.21
CA THR A 135 -4.98 -8.61 -8.25
C THR A 135 -6.32 -8.94 -8.90
N GLN A 136 -7.37 -8.18 -8.57
CA GLN A 136 -8.69 -8.35 -9.20
C GLN A 136 -8.63 -8.14 -10.71
N ILE A 137 -7.88 -7.14 -11.19
CA ILE A 137 -7.68 -6.90 -12.62
C ILE A 137 -6.90 -8.03 -13.26
N ALA A 138 -5.79 -8.47 -12.65
CA ALA A 138 -5.00 -9.59 -13.15
C ALA A 138 -5.87 -10.85 -13.30
N THR A 139 -6.62 -11.22 -12.26
CA THR A 139 -7.55 -12.35 -12.28
C THR A 139 -8.59 -12.21 -13.38
N ALA A 140 -9.23 -11.03 -13.50
CA ALA A 140 -10.27 -10.78 -14.50
C ALA A 140 -9.73 -10.87 -15.94
N LEU A 141 -8.49 -10.48 -16.20
CA LEU A 141 -7.86 -10.61 -17.51
C LEU A 141 -7.75 -12.07 -17.95
N PHE A 142 -7.47 -12.99 -17.03
CA PHE A 142 -7.34 -14.42 -17.33
C PHE A 142 -8.68 -15.16 -17.40
N GLN A 143 -9.74 -14.64 -16.80
CA GLN A 143 -11.09 -15.23 -16.84
C GLN A 143 -11.86 -14.90 -18.12
N LEU A 144 -11.43 -13.94 -18.94
CA LEU A 144 -12.10 -13.61 -20.18
C LEU A 144 -11.94 -14.73 -21.22
N PRO A 145 -12.98 -15.06 -22.01
CA PRO A 145 -12.87 -15.96 -23.16
C PRO A 145 -11.79 -15.49 -24.15
N SER A 146 -11.11 -16.42 -24.80
CA SER A 146 -10.05 -16.09 -25.75
C SER A 146 -10.47 -15.12 -26.86
N SER A 147 -11.71 -15.19 -27.29
CA SER A 147 -12.30 -14.28 -28.28
C SER A 147 -12.53 -12.84 -27.77
N ALA A 148 -12.66 -12.67 -26.46
CA ALA A 148 -12.88 -11.36 -25.82
C ALA A 148 -11.60 -10.76 -25.21
N ARG A 149 -10.53 -11.55 -25.23
CA ARG A 149 -9.26 -11.16 -24.68
C ARG A 149 -8.52 -10.31 -25.67
N GLY A 150 -8.37 -9.17 -25.80
CA GLY A 150 -7.26 -8.54 -26.55
C GLY A 150 -5.92 -9.23 -26.23
N PRO A 151 -4.80 -8.82 -26.81
CA PRO A 151 -3.50 -9.42 -26.51
C PRO A 151 -3.21 -9.34 -25.00
N LEU A 152 -3.22 -10.51 -24.33
CA LEU A 152 -2.88 -10.63 -22.91
C LEU A 152 -1.39 -10.48 -22.69
N PRO A 153 -0.97 -10.04 -21.49
CA PRO A 153 0.44 -10.15 -21.14
C PRO A 153 0.88 -11.60 -21.20
N MET A 154 2.05 -11.82 -21.81
CA MET A 154 2.65 -13.16 -21.88
C MET A 154 3.18 -13.64 -20.54
N THR A 155 3.50 -12.70 -19.65
CA THR A 155 4.07 -12.98 -18.32
C THR A 155 3.33 -12.21 -17.25
N LEU A 156 3.05 -12.90 -16.16
CA LEU A 156 2.48 -12.36 -14.93
C LEU A 156 3.48 -12.59 -13.79
N SER A 157 3.74 -11.56 -12.98
CA SER A 157 4.64 -11.65 -11.83
C SER A 157 4.10 -10.87 -10.63
N HIS A 158 4.52 -11.30 -9.45
CA HIS A 158 4.23 -10.57 -8.22
C HIS A 158 5.13 -9.34 -8.06
N SER A 159 4.61 -8.33 -7.35
CA SER A 159 5.34 -7.10 -7.00
C SER A 159 6.65 -7.36 -6.28
N ASP A 160 6.74 -8.45 -5.53
CA ASP A 160 7.93 -8.86 -4.78
C ASP A 160 9.16 -8.99 -5.67
N LEU A 161 8.99 -9.52 -6.91
CA LEU A 161 10.07 -9.60 -7.88
C LEU A 161 10.82 -8.27 -8.09
N VAL A 162 10.08 -7.16 -8.01
CA VAL A 162 10.59 -5.80 -8.25
C VAL A 162 10.88 -5.06 -6.95
N LEU A 163 10.02 -5.21 -5.93
CA LEU A 163 10.08 -4.41 -4.72
C LEU A 163 10.95 -5.03 -3.63
N GLU A 164 11.01 -6.35 -3.51
CA GLU A 164 11.78 -7.01 -2.46
C GLU A 164 13.27 -6.63 -2.51
N PRO A 165 13.96 -6.69 -3.67
CA PRO A 165 15.35 -6.26 -3.74
C PRO A 165 15.58 -4.80 -3.34
N LEU A 166 14.60 -3.92 -3.59
CA LEU A 166 14.66 -2.51 -3.21
C LEU A 166 14.43 -2.31 -1.71
N ARG A 167 13.53 -3.09 -1.10
CA ARG A 167 13.16 -3.03 0.31
C ARG A 167 14.15 -3.75 1.22
N LEU A 168 14.93 -4.68 0.67
CA LEU A 168 15.94 -5.42 1.42
C LEU A 168 17.01 -4.47 2.00
N ARG A 169 17.44 -3.48 1.22
CA ARG A 169 18.38 -2.44 1.66
C ARG A 169 17.63 -1.18 2.07
N LYS A 170 17.61 -0.89 3.38
CA LYS A 170 16.91 0.25 3.96
C LYS A 170 17.66 1.55 3.68
N ASP A 171 16.98 2.53 3.12
CA ASP A 171 17.53 3.87 2.97
C ASP A 171 17.60 4.63 4.32
N ALA A 172 18.22 5.80 4.32
CA ALA A 172 18.41 6.58 5.55
C ALA A 172 17.08 7.00 6.21
N GLY A 173 16.01 7.23 5.41
CA GLY A 173 14.67 7.52 5.91
C GLY A 173 14.04 6.32 6.60
N GLU A 174 14.15 5.16 5.98
CA GLU A 174 13.66 3.89 6.53
C GLU A 174 14.42 3.50 7.80
N GLN A 175 15.75 3.69 7.82
CA GLN A 175 16.55 3.43 9.02
C GLN A 175 16.14 4.33 10.19
N ARG A 176 15.86 5.62 9.94
CA ARG A 176 15.35 6.52 10.99
C ARG A 176 13.99 6.06 11.51
N ALA A 177 13.08 5.66 10.62
CA ALA A 177 11.76 5.15 11.02
C ALA A 177 11.86 3.86 11.85
N LEU A 178 12.75 2.94 11.45
CA LEU A 178 13.00 1.70 12.20
C LEU A 178 13.59 1.97 13.59
N ARG A 179 14.55 2.90 13.71
CA ARG A 179 15.12 3.29 15.01
C ARG A 179 14.05 3.93 15.91
N LEU A 180 13.19 4.78 15.34
CA LEU A 180 12.09 5.37 16.10
C LEU A 180 11.12 4.28 16.59
N ALA A 181 10.71 3.36 15.71
CA ALA A 181 9.84 2.26 16.08
C ALA A 181 10.46 1.37 17.18
N ALA A 182 11.75 1.06 17.08
CA ALA A 182 12.46 0.30 18.12
C ALA A 182 12.49 1.05 19.47
N SER A 183 12.77 2.36 19.47
CA SER A 183 12.75 3.16 20.69
C SER A 183 11.37 3.25 21.33
N VAL A 184 10.31 3.40 20.51
CA VAL A 184 8.92 3.39 21.02
C VAL A 184 8.58 2.02 21.61
N THR A 185 8.98 0.93 20.95
CA THR A 185 8.78 -0.43 21.45
C THR A 185 9.48 -0.64 22.79
N GLU A 186 10.74 -0.24 22.90
CA GLU A 186 11.50 -0.32 24.16
C GLU A 186 10.80 0.42 25.29
N GLN A 187 10.39 1.66 25.07
CA GLN A 187 9.72 2.49 26.08
C GLN A 187 8.37 1.89 26.49
N SER A 188 7.60 1.37 25.54
CA SER A 188 6.31 0.72 25.80
C SER A 188 6.49 -0.55 26.66
N LEU A 189 7.48 -1.37 26.32
CA LEU A 189 7.79 -2.58 27.09
C LEU A 189 8.30 -2.25 28.49
N VAL A 190 9.18 -1.27 28.66
CA VAL A 190 9.66 -0.81 29.98
C VAL A 190 8.48 -0.29 30.82
N GLY A 191 7.54 0.44 30.22
CA GLY A 191 6.31 0.86 30.90
C GLY A 191 5.49 -0.32 31.41
N ALA A 192 5.24 -1.32 30.59
CA ALA A 192 4.53 -2.53 30.96
C ALA A 192 5.25 -3.34 32.06
N LEU A 193 6.58 -3.46 31.99
CA LEU A 193 7.38 -4.12 33.04
C LEU A 193 7.26 -3.42 34.38
N ARG A 194 7.15 -2.09 34.42
CA ARG A 194 6.93 -1.33 35.66
C ARG A 194 5.54 -1.55 36.26
N ALA A 195 4.55 -1.89 35.42
CA ALA A 195 3.19 -2.21 35.86
C ALA A 195 3.06 -3.66 36.36
N LEU A 196 4.09 -4.49 36.14
CA LEU A 196 4.05 -5.91 36.48
C LEU A 196 4.09 -6.08 38.01
N ARG A 197 3.05 -6.74 38.55
CA ARG A 197 2.90 -7.08 39.97
C ARG A 197 2.00 -8.31 40.14
N PRO A 198 2.04 -9.02 41.25
CA PRO A 198 1.10 -10.10 41.50
C PRO A 198 -0.36 -9.67 41.31
N GLY A 199 -1.14 -10.48 40.57
CA GLY A 199 -2.54 -10.21 40.24
C GLY A 199 -2.79 -9.42 38.96
N VAL A 200 -1.75 -8.96 38.25
CA VAL A 200 -1.91 -8.37 36.93
C VAL A 200 -2.28 -9.45 35.92
N THR A 201 -3.30 -9.20 35.10
CA THR A 201 -3.71 -10.11 34.02
C THR A 201 -2.92 -9.86 32.73
N GLU A 202 -2.83 -10.87 31.87
CA GLU A 202 -2.24 -10.76 30.53
C GLU A 202 -2.88 -9.63 29.72
N SER A 203 -4.21 -9.53 29.78
CA SER A 203 -4.97 -8.47 29.11
C SER A 203 -4.60 -7.08 29.62
N SER A 204 -4.44 -6.88 30.94
CA SER A 204 -4.02 -5.59 31.50
C SER A 204 -2.62 -5.23 31.04
N LEU A 205 -1.70 -6.19 30.98
CA LEU A 205 -0.34 -5.94 30.54
C LEU A 205 -0.27 -5.64 29.03
N ALA A 206 -1.08 -6.34 28.22
CA ALA A 206 -1.23 -6.02 26.80
C ALA A 206 -1.73 -4.58 26.59
N HIS A 207 -2.72 -4.14 27.37
CA HIS A 207 -3.20 -2.75 27.31
C HIS A 207 -2.13 -1.71 27.69
N GLU A 208 -1.29 -1.99 28.68
CA GLU A 208 -0.18 -1.10 29.04
C GLU A 208 0.81 -0.93 27.87
N ILE A 209 1.11 -2.02 27.15
CA ILE A 209 1.95 -1.97 25.94
C ILE A 209 1.27 -1.13 24.87
N ASP A 210 0.00 -1.37 24.59
CA ASP A 210 -0.76 -0.64 23.55
C ASP A 210 -0.87 0.86 23.88
N LEU A 211 -1.09 1.21 25.16
CA LEU A 211 -1.07 2.60 25.62
C LEU A 211 0.31 3.25 25.43
N GLY A 212 1.38 2.48 25.67
CA GLY A 212 2.74 2.94 25.39
C GLY A 212 2.93 3.33 23.92
N PHE A 213 2.47 2.51 22.97
CA PHE A 213 2.51 2.85 21.55
C PHE A 213 1.64 4.07 21.23
N ALA A 214 0.42 4.12 21.78
CA ALA A 214 -0.51 5.23 21.55
C ALA A 214 0.02 6.58 22.04
N ALA A 215 0.76 6.60 23.15
CA ALA A 215 1.37 7.82 23.70
C ALA A 215 2.38 8.47 22.73
N PHE A 216 2.95 7.68 21.82
CA PHE A 216 3.85 8.18 20.75
C PHE A 216 3.14 8.34 19.39
N GLY A 217 1.81 8.26 19.36
CA GLY A 217 1.01 8.37 18.13
C GLY A 217 1.16 7.16 17.21
N GLY A 218 1.62 6.03 17.74
CA GLY A 218 1.76 4.76 17.04
C GLY A 218 0.67 3.75 17.37
N THR A 219 0.73 2.63 16.70
CA THR A 219 -0.10 1.44 16.97
C THR A 219 0.77 0.20 16.89
N THR A 220 0.33 -0.90 17.51
CA THR A 220 0.99 -2.19 17.35
C THR A 220 0.88 -2.71 15.92
N ALA A 221 1.90 -3.41 15.44
CA ALA A 221 1.91 -3.99 14.09
C ALA A 221 1.00 -5.22 13.97
N PHE A 222 0.71 -5.87 15.09
CA PHE A 222 -0.17 -7.03 15.26
C PHE A 222 -0.72 -7.00 16.70
N PRO A 223 -1.80 -7.72 17.00
CA PRO A 223 -2.35 -7.78 18.36
C PRO A 223 -1.29 -8.19 19.38
N THR A 224 -1.19 -7.43 20.46
CA THR A 224 -0.19 -7.68 21.51
C THR A 224 -0.44 -9.05 22.15
N ILE A 225 0.57 -9.90 22.16
CA ILE A 225 0.52 -11.24 22.75
C ILE A 225 1.27 -11.22 24.07
N VAL A 226 0.58 -11.58 25.13
CA VAL A 226 1.14 -11.76 26.48
C VAL A 226 0.75 -13.15 26.95
N GLY A 227 1.70 -13.92 27.45
CA GLY A 227 1.49 -15.25 27.98
C GLY A 227 2.16 -15.40 29.32
N THR A 228 1.49 -16.06 30.25
CA THR A 228 2.02 -16.50 31.56
C THR A 228 2.29 -18.00 31.52
N GLY A 229 3.35 -18.46 32.20
CA GLY A 229 3.66 -19.89 32.35
C GLY A 229 5.11 -20.18 32.47
#